data_6aa8102ead658a159a9bec239380a18c
#
_entry.id   6aa8102ead658a159a9bec239380a18c
#
_cell.length_a   1.000
_cell.length_b   1.000
_cell.length_c   1.000
_cell.angle_alpha   90.00
_cell.angle_beta   90.00
_cell.angle_gamma   90.00
#
_symmetry.space_group_name_H-M   'P 1'
#
loop_
_entity.id
_entity.type
_entity.pdbx_description
1 polymer ?
#
loop_
_entity_poly.entity_id
_entity_poly.type
_entity_poly.pdbx_seq_one_letter_code
_entity_poly.pdbx_strand_id
1 'polypeptide(L)'
;MVSTDWKSDLRQRGYRLTPQRQLVLEAVDVLEHATPDDILVEVRKTASGVNISTVYRTLELLEELGLVSHAHLGHGAPTYHLADRHHHLHLVCRDCTEVIEADVEVAADFTAKLRETFGFTTDMKHFAIFGQCRDCARKAAGAES
;
A
#
# COMPACT_ATOMS: atom_id res chain seq x y z
N MET A 1 -15.00 5.37 -3.33
CA MET A 1 -15.09 6.54 -2.44
C MET A 1 -14.95 6.08 -1.01
N VAL A 2 -13.83 6.35 -0.44
CA VAL A 2 -13.44 5.74 0.82
C VAL A 2 -13.44 6.75 1.96
N SER A 3 -13.60 8.00 1.63
CA SER A 3 -13.10 9.09 2.45
C SER A 3 -13.85 9.44 3.72
N THR A 4 -15.03 8.92 3.98
CA THR A 4 -15.81 9.34 5.15
C THR A 4 -16.00 8.27 6.21
N ASP A 5 -15.84 7.01 5.86
CA ASP A 5 -16.11 5.91 6.79
C ASP A 5 -15.11 5.84 7.93
N TRP A 6 -13.85 6.19 7.67
CA TRP A 6 -12.82 6.13 8.70
C TRP A 6 -13.03 7.18 9.81
N LYS A 7 -13.57 8.34 9.46
CA LYS A 7 -13.88 9.38 10.46
C LYS A 7 -14.92 8.90 11.45
N SER A 8 -15.96 8.28 10.92
CA SER A 8 -17.03 7.71 11.71
C SER A 8 -16.54 6.58 12.61
N ASP A 9 -15.74 5.69 12.04
CA ASP A 9 -15.15 4.55 12.74
C ASP A 9 -14.27 5.00 13.91
N LEU A 10 -13.43 6.00 13.69
CA LEU A 10 -12.57 6.55 14.74
C LEU A 10 -13.36 7.16 15.89
N ARG A 11 -14.42 7.88 15.58
CA ARG A 11 -15.30 8.47 16.61
C ARG A 11 -15.94 7.39 17.44
N GLN A 12 -16.42 6.32 16.83
CA GLN A 12 -17.03 5.20 17.53
C GLN A 12 -16.05 4.48 18.44
N ARG A 13 -14.79 4.44 18.08
CA ARG A 13 -13.72 3.86 18.90
C ARG A 13 -13.19 4.81 19.97
N GLY A 14 -13.65 6.05 20.00
CA GLY A 14 -13.17 7.05 20.93
C GLY A 14 -11.86 7.71 20.55
N TYR A 15 -11.44 7.58 19.30
CA TYR A 15 -10.21 8.21 18.79
C TYR A 15 -10.52 9.50 18.05
N ARG A 16 -9.65 10.48 18.24
CA ARG A 16 -9.73 11.75 17.55
C ARG A 16 -8.37 12.06 16.95
N LEU A 17 -8.33 12.18 15.63
CA LEU A 17 -7.09 12.53 14.95
C LEU A 17 -6.81 14.03 15.08
N THR A 18 -5.55 14.35 15.38
CA THR A 18 -5.09 15.74 15.29
C THR A 18 -5.10 16.20 13.84
N PRO A 19 -5.11 17.52 13.57
CA PRO A 19 -5.04 18.00 12.18
C PRO A 19 -3.87 17.46 11.39
N GLN A 20 -2.68 17.33 12.00
CA GLN A 20 -1.51 16.80 11.32
C GLN A 20 -1.67 15.33 10.95
N ARG A 21 -2.22 14.53 11.88
CA ARG A 21 -2.47 13.11 11.62
C ARG A 21 -3.53 12.91 10.54
N GLN A 22 -4.53 13.77 10.53
CA GLN A 22 -5.55 13.74 9.49
C GLN A 22 -4.95 14.02 8.11
N LEU A 23 -4.02 14.98 8.03
CA LEU A 23 -3.33 15.28 6.78
C LEU A 23 -2.52 14.08 6.26
N VAL A 24 -1.88 13.34 7.16
CA VAL A 24 -1.13 12.13 6.78
C VAL A 24 -2.09 11.08 6.19
N LEU A 25 -3.22 10.85 6.84
CA LEU A 25 -4.20 9.88 6.34
C LEU A 25 -4.78 10.30 4.99
N GLU A 26 -5.07 11.58 4.82
CA GLU A 26 -5.54 12.11 3.54
C GLU A 26 -4.50 11.96 2.44
N ALA A 27 -3.22 12.17 2.77
CA ALA A 27 -2.13 11.98 1.81
C ALA A 27 -2.02 10.52 1.36
N VAL A 28 -2.15 9.58 2.28
CA VAL A 28 -2.16 8.15 1.94
C VAL A 28 -3.30 7.82 0.97
N ASP A 29 -4.47 8.39 1.23
CA ASP A 29 -5.65 8.18 0.38
C ASP A 29 -5.41 8.72 -1.05
N VAL A 30 -4.89 9.93 -1.15
CA VAL A 30 -4.68 10.59 -2.45
C VAL A 30 -3.57 9.94 -3.27
N LEU A 31 -2.47 9.54 -2.61
CA LEU A 31 -1.28 9.01 -3.29
C LEU A 31 -1.36 7.51 -3.57
N GLU A 32 -2.30 6.81 -2.97
CA GLU A 32 -2.53 5.37 -3.09
C GLU A 32 -1.37 4.52 -2.55
N HIS A 33 -0.26 4.43 -3.26
CA HIS A 33 0.94 3.73 -2.80
C HIS A 33 2.06 4.75 -2.60
N ALA A 34 2.29 5.14 -1.37
CA ALA A 34 3.21 6.23 -1.05
C ALA A 34 4.23 5.83 0.00
N THR A 35 5.49 6.20 -0.24
CA THR A 35 6.52 6.11 0.79
C THR A 35 6.30 7.20 1.83
N PRO A 36 6.88 7.07 3.04
CA PRO A 36 6.81 8.16 4.02
C PRO A 36 7.33 9.49 3.50
N ASP A 37 8.34 9.49 2.64
CA ASP A 37 8.86 10.71 2.03
C ASP A 37 7.85 11.35 1.08
N ASP A 38 7.15 10.54 0.28
CA ASP A 38 6.10 11.03 -0.60
C ASP A 38 4.96 11.66 0.21
N ILE A 39 4.60 11.02 1.32
CA ILE A 39 3.56 11.52 2.22
C ILE A 39 3.98 12.86 2.82
N LEU A 40 5.24 12.97 3.23
CA LEU A 40 5.77 14.21 3.79
C LEU A 40 5.66 15.36 2.80
N VAL A 41 6.04 15.14 1.54
CA VAL A 41 5.93 16.15 0.49
C VAL A 41 4.48 16.61 0.34
N GLU A 42 3.54 15.67 0.32
CA GLU A 42 2.12 15.99 0.17
C GLU A 42 1.58 16.77 1.38
N VAL A 43 1.91 16.32 2.59
CA VAL A 43 1.46 16.99 3.83
C VAL A 43 2.02 18.40 3.94
N ARG A 44 3.27 18.62 3.52
CA ARG A 44 3.91 19.94 3.61
C ARG A 44 3.30 20.98 2.69
N LYS A 45 2.51 20.57 1.71
CA LYS A 45 1.75 21.53 0.89
C LYS A 45 0.74 22.31 1.73
N THR A 46 0.23 21.71 2.79
CA THR A 46 -0.75 22.31 3.69
C THR A 46 -0.13 22.72 5.03
N ALA A 47 0.79 21.91 5.55
CA ALA A 47 1.40 22.11 6.87
C ALA A 47 2.92 21.99 6.75
N SER A 48 3.57 23.09 6.41
CA SER A 48 5.00 23.14 6.11
C SER A 48 5.92 22.77 7.27
N GLY A 49 5.42 22.83 8.51
CA GLY A 49 6.21 22.52 9.70
C GLY A 49 6.22 21.05 10.11
N VAL A 50 5.53 20.20 9.40
CA VAL A 50 5.51 18.76 9.71
C VAL A 50 6.84 18.13 9.32
N ASN A 51 7.39 17.30 10.20
CA ASN A 51 8.65 16.60 9.93
C ASN A 51 8.41 15.10 9.69
N ILE A 52 9.44 14.44 9.20
CA ILE A 52 9.36 13.02 8.83
C ILE A 52 9.04 12.11 10.04
N SER A 53 9.52 12.46 11.22
CA SER A 53 9.23 11.69 12.44
C SER A 53 7.73 11.67 12.74
N THR A 54 7.05 12.79 12.53
CA THR A 54 5.60 12.87 12.71
C THR A 54 4.88 11.97 11.72
N VAL A 55 5.36 11.91 10.47
CA VAL A 55 4.79 11.02 9.46
C VAL A 55 4.92 9.57 9.89
N TYR A 56 6.12 9.13 10.30
CA TYR A 56 6.34 7.74 10.73
C TYR A 56 5.47 7.37 11.94
N ARG A 57 5.43 8.21 12.96
CA ARG A 57 4.62 7.95 14.15
C ARG A 57 3.14 7.88 13.83
N THR A 58 2.69 8.73 12.94
CA THR A 58 1.29 8.73 12.52
C THR A 58 0.95 7.46 11.74
N LEU A 59 1.83 7.05 10.83
CA LEU A 59 1.62 5.81 10.05
C LEU A 59 1.57 4.59 10.96
N GLU A 60 2.43 4.52 11.98
CA GLU A 60 2.38 3.43 12.95
C GLU A 60 1.03 3.40 13.68
N LEU A 61 0.55 4.54 14.13
CA LEU A 61 -0.74 4.64 14.80
C LEU A 61 -1.89 4.25 13.89
N LEU A 62 -1.89 4.75 12.65
CA LEU A 62 -2.95 4.44 11.70
C LEU A 62 -2.96 2.95 11.33
N GLU A 63 -1.79 2.32 11.27
CA GLU A 63 -1.70 0.88 11.03
C GLU A 63 -2.24 0.08 12.21
N GLU A 64 -1.90 0.48 13.44
CA GLU A 64 -2.45 -0.13 14.65
C GLU A 64 -3.98 -0.02 14.72
N LEU A 65 -4.51 1.09 14.23
CA LEU A 65 -5.96 1.30 14.17
C LEU A 65 -6.63 0.58 13.00
N GLY A 66 -5.85 -0.05 12.13
CA GLY A 66 -6.35 -0.77 10.97
C GLY A 66 -6.82 0.12 9.83
N LEU A 67 -6.37 1.37 9.78
CA LEU A 67 -6.75 2.32 8.74
C LEU A 67 -5.82 2.33 7.56
N VAL A 68 -4.55 2.00 7.78
CA VAL A 68 -3.57 1.88 6.70
C VAL A 68 -2.83 0.55 6.81
N SER A 69 -2.27 0.12 5.70
CA SER A 69 -1.38 -1.04 5.62
C SER A 69 -0.15 -0.63 4.82
N HIS A 70 0.90 -1.42 4.95
CA HIS A 70 2.13 -1.18 4.18
C HIS A 70 2.47 -2.40 3.34
N ALA A 71 3.22 -2.17 2.28
CA ALA A 71 3.70 -3.23 1.39
C ALA A 71 5.14 -2.94 1.00
N HIS A 72 5.93 -3.99 0.89
CA HIS A 72 7.31 -3.89 0.40
C HIS A 72 7.31 -4.21 -1.09
N LEU A 73 7.30 -3.16 -1.90
CA LEU A 73 7.20 -3.28 -3.36
C LEU A 73 8.57 -3.14 -4.05
N GLY A 74 9.64 -3.44 -3.33
CA GLY A 74 11.00 -3.37 -3.85
C GLY A 74 12.01 -3.28 -2.73
N HIS A 75 13.21 -2.81 -3.05
CA HIS A 75 14.30 -2.66 -2.08
C HIS A 75 14.29 -1.32 -1.34
N GLY A 76 13.39 -0.42 -1.71
CA GLY A 76 13.25 0.88 -1.07
C GLY A 76 12.38 0.84 0.17
N ALA A 77 11.99 2.02 0.62
CA ALA A 77 11.09 2.17 1.76
C ALA A 77 9.75 1.49 1.48
N PRO A 78 9.06 0.99 2.52
CA PRO A 78 7.73 0.45 2.32
C PRO A 78 6.77 1.52 1.82
N THR A 79 5.76 1.11 1.06
CA THR A 79 4.69 1.99 0.63
C THR A 79 3.46 1.76 1.48
N TYR A 80 2.74 2.84 1.73
CA TYR A 80 1.54 2.81 2.55
C TYR A 80 0.31 3.07 1.70
N HIS A 81 -0.77 2.39 2.03
CA HIS A 81 -2.06 2.54 1.35
C HIS A 81 -3.17 2.39 2.38
N LEU A 82 -4.36 2.87 2.06
CA LEU A 82 -5.51 2.67 2.93
C LEU A 82 -5.78 1.18 3.07
N ALA A 83 -6.09 0.75 4.29
CA ALA A 83 -6.45 -0.63 4.55
C ALA A 83 -7.75 -0.94 3.81
N ASP A 84 -7.68 -1.92 2.93
CA ASP A 84 -8.82 -2.36 2.14
C ASP A 84 -9.38 -3.64 2.75
N ARG A 85 -10.70 -3.79 2.70
CA ARG A 85 -11.36 -5.02 3.12
C ARG A 85 -11.11 -6.15 2.13
N HIS A 86 -10.73 -5.79 0.91
CA HIS A 86 -10.37 -6.74 -0.13
C HIS A 86 -8.85 -6.85 -0.19
N HIS A 87 -8.36 -8.06 -0.07
CA HIS A 87 -6.94 -8.31 -0.21
C HIS A 87 -6.57 -8.36 -1.68
N HIS A 88 -5.49 -7.70 -2.05
CA HIS A 88 -4.99 -7.67 -3.41
C HIS A 88 -3.56 -8.18 -3.45
N LEU A 89 -3.22 -8.85 -4.56
CA LEU A 89 -1.83 -9.10 -4.90
C LEU A 89 -1.26 -7.86 -5.57
N HIS A 90 0.00 -7.61 -5.34
CA HIS A 90 0.70 -6.53 -6.02
C HIS A 90 1.65 -7.14 -7.05
N LEU A 91 1.43 -6.82 -8.33
CA LEU A 91 2.32 -7.24 -9.41
C LEU A 91 3.19 -6.03 -9.76
N VAL A 92 4.47 -6.14 -9.47
CA VAL A 92 5.39 -5.00 -9.61
C VAL A 92 6.29 -5.21 -10.83
N CYS A 93 6.25 -4.29 -11.78
CA CYS A 93 7.14 -4.31 -12.92
C CYS A 93 8.50 -3.78 -12.51
N ARG A 94 9.55 -4.55 -12.75
CA ARG A 94 10.92 -4.14 -12.41
C ARG A 94 11.48 -3.07 -13.36
N ASP A 95 10.90 -2.96 -14.54
CA ASP A 95 11.40 -2.02 -15.56
C ASP A 95 10.80 -0.63 -15.42
N CYS A 96 9.46 -0.54 -15.32
CA CYS A 96 8.78 0.76 -15.25
C CYS A 96 8.21 1.09 -13.87
N THR A 97 8.33 0.17 -12.91
CA THR A 97 7.83 0.31 -11.54
C THR A 97 6.30 0.37 -11.40
N GLU A 98 5.56 0.10 -12.47
CA GLU A 98 4.12 0.01 -12.40
C GLU A 98 3.69 -1.07 -11.41
N VAL A 99 2.66 -0.78 -10.62
CA VAL A 99 2.06 -1.73 -9.70
C VAL A 99 0.65 -2.05 -10.16
N ILE A 100 0.39 -3.32 -10.42
CA ILE A 100 -0.93 -3.80 -10.81
C ILE A 100 -1.53 -4.49 -9.58
N GLU A 101 -2.73 -4.08 -9.20
CA GLU A 101 -3.47 -4.74 -8.14
C GLU A 101 -4.34 -5.84 -8.74
N ALA A 102 -4.11 -7.07 -8.29
CA ALA A 102 -4.86 -8.23 -8.74
C ALA A 102 -5.63 -8.84 -7.58
N ASP A 103 -6.83 -9.35 -7.86
CA ASP A 103 -7.62 -10.02 -6.84
C ASP A 103 -6.90 -11.28 -6.34
N VAL A 104 -6.98 -11.54 -5.03
CA VAL A 104 -6.34 -12.71 -4.42
C VAL A 104 -6.83 -14.03 -5.00
N GLU A 105 -8.02 -14.06 -5.60
CA GLU A 105 -8.55 -15.23 -6.27
C GLU A 105 -7.64 -15.74 -7.40
N VAL A 106 -6.86 -14.85 -8.00
CA VAL A 106 -5.88 -15.21 -9.05
C VAL A 106 -4.86 -16.21 -8.50
N ALA A 107 -4.54 -16.13 -7.21
CA ALA A 107 -3.55 -16.99 -6.56
C ALA A 107 -4.19 -18.15 -5.75
N ALA A 108 -5.49 -18.36 -5.88
CA ALA A 108 -6.20 -19.36 -5.07
C ALA A 108 -5.62 -20.76 -5.20
N ASP A 109 -5.37 -21.19 -6.43
CA ASP A 109 -4.81 -22.53 -6.68
C ASP A 109 -3.39 -22.67 -6.15
N PHE A 110 -2.59 -21.62 -6.31
CA PHE A 110 -1.22 -21.59 -5.83
C PHE A 110 -1.16 -21.67 -4.30
N THR A 111 -1.94 -20.84 -3.60
CA THR A 111 -1.96 -20.85 -2.14
C THR A 111 -2.53 -22.13 -1.57
N ALA A 112 -3.52 -22.72 -2.24
CA ALA A 112 -4.05 -24.03 -1.88
C ALA A 112 -2.98 -25.11 -2.01
N LYS A 113 -2.18 -25.08 -3.07
CA LYS A 113 -1.08 -26.01 -3.30
C LYS A 113 -0.02 -25.92 -2.21
N LEU A 114 0.31 -24.71 -1.78
CA LEU A 114 1.25 -24.51 -0.68
C LEU A 114 0.72 -25.10 0.63
N ARG A 115 -0.55 -24.95 0.88
CA ARG A 115 -1.19 -25.50 2.07
C ARG A 115 -1.18 -27.03 2.05
N GLU A 116 -1.56 -27.62 0.93
CA GLU A 116 -1.62 -29.07 0.77
C GLU A 116 -0.25 -29.74 0.85
N THR A 117 0.74 -29.14 0.18
CA THR A 117 2.07 -29.72 0.05
C THR A 117 2.92 -29.49 1.30
N PHE A 118 2.87 -28.29 1.85
CA PHE A 118 3.77 -27.86 2.92
C PHE A 118 3.07 -27.52 4.24
N GLY A 119 1.74 -27.59 4.30
CA GLY A 119 1.01 -27.12 5.47
C GLY A 119 1.20 -25.62 5.72
N PHE A 120 1.46 -24.87 4.67
CA PHE A 120 1.84 -23.46 4.76
C PHE A 120 0.66 -22.55 4.47
N THR A 121 0.36 -21.64 5.41
CA THR A 121 -0.69 -20.64 5.23
C THR A 121 -0.05 -19.33 4.76
N THR A 122 -0.44 -18.88 3.59
CA THR A 122 0.14 -17.68 2.95
C THR A 122 -0.43 -16.40 3.56
N ASP A 123 0.45 -15.44 3.86
CA ASP A 123 0.03 -14.11 4.29
C ASP A 123 -0.27 -13.27 3.05
N MET A 124 -1.55 -13.13 2.73
CA MET A 124 -1.99 -12.40 1.54
C MET A 124 -1.91 -10.89 1.70
N LYS A 125 -1.65 -10.40 2.91
CA LYS A 125 -1.49 -8.95 3.15
C LYS A 125 -0.12 -8.45 2.68
N HIS A 126 0.86 -9.36 2.63
CA HIS A 126 2.24 -9.02 2.28
C HIS A 126 2.71 -9.82 1.06
N PHE A 127 1.88 -9.89 0.03
CA PHE A 127 2.15 -10.70 -1.14
C PHE A 127 2.40 -9.81 -2.35
N ALA A 128 3.64 -9.79 -2.80
CA ALA A 128 4.04 -9.06 -4.01
C ALA A 128 4.80 -10.00 -4.95
N ILE A 129 4.53 -9.87 -6.24
CA ILE A 129 5.19 -10.64 -7.30
C ILE A 129 5.91 -9.64 -8.19
N PHE A 130 7.19 -9.88 -8.43
CA PHE A 130 8.02 -9.02 -9.25
C PHE A 130 8.21 -9.65 -10.63
N GLY A 131 8.15 -8.82 -11.65
CA GLY A 131 8.31 -9.29 -13.02
C GLY A 131 8.34 -8.14 -13.99
N GLN A 132 7.80 -8.37 -15.19
CA GLN A 132 7.79 -7.41 -16.28
C GLN A 132 6.36 -7.25 -16.78
N CYS A 133 5.88 -6.01 -16.88
CA CYS A 133 4.53 -5.76 -17.37
C CYS A 133 4.46 -5.97 -18.89
N ARG A 134 3.25 -6.04 -19.41
CA ARG A 134 2.99 -6.29 -20.83
C ARG A 134 3.68 -5.27 -21.75
N ASP A 135 3.60 -4.00 -21.40
CA ASP A 135 4.18 -2.93 -22.22
C ASP A 135 5.71 -3.00 -22.25
N CYS A 136 6.32 -3.25 -21.10
CA CYS A 136 7.78 -3.40 -21.04
C CYS A 136 8.24 -4.66 -21.78
N ALA A 137 7.47 -5.75 -21.70
CA ALA A 137 7.76 -6.97 -22.44
C ALA A 137 7.69 -6.73 -23.96
N ARG A 138 6.71 -5.95 -24.41
CA ARG A 138 6.59 -5.59 -25.83
C ARG A 138 7.73 -4.72 -26.30
N LYS A 139 8.15 -3.75 -25.48
CA LYS A 139 9.30 -2.89 -25.82
C LYS A 139 10.59 -3.70 -25.92
N ALA A 140 10.80 -4.63 -25.00
CA ALA A 140 11.97 -5.50 -25.02
C ALA A 140 11.97 -6.39 -26.25
N ALA A 141 10.84 -6.98 -26.63
CA ALA A 141 10.71 -7.81 -27.84
C ALA A 141 10.94 -6.98 -29.10
N GLY A 142 10.43 -5.74 -29.16
CA GLY A 142 10.65 -4.83 -30.27
C GLY A 142 12.10 -4.39 -30.42
N ALA A 143 12.83 -4.29 -29.32
CA ALA A 143 14.24 -3.87 -29.33
C ALA A 143 15.18 -4.96 -29.84
N GLU A 144 14.74 -6.20 -29.83
CA GLU A 144 15.54 -7.35 -30.30
C GLU A 144 15.42 -7.61 -31.80
N SER A 145 14.56 -6.91 -32.50
CA SER A 145 14.35 -7.12 -33.93
C SER A 145 15.26 -6.26 -34.83
#